data_77b1d79d1c6f6b158116fb5bb4308f62
#
_entry.id   77b1d79d1c6f6b158116fb5bb4308f62
#
_cell.length_a   1.000
_cell.length_b   1.000
_cell.length_c   1.000
_cell.angle_alpha   90.00
_cell.angle_beta   90.00
_cell.angle_gamma   90.00
#
_symmetry.space_group_name_H-M   'P 1'
#
loop_
_entity.id
_entity.type
_entity.pdbx_description
1 polymer ?
#
loop_
_entity_poly.entity_id
_entity_poly.type
_entity_poly.pdbx_seq_one_letter_code
_entity_poly.pdbx_strand_id
1 'polypeptide(L)'
;MKKIIFFGAILAPFLVFSQQLNTRQLNRLTELHWQKGLDLLQEIVAVPNDAAIASDLGETERLMTKAFASRGFELERLETDGVPLLLATYEPKKRFSGSTLLLYFHADGQAVDPSRWFQNDPYEIVLKQRSESSDWETLDIDLLSSSYDPNWRLFGRSTSDAKGPIVMFLTAFDALVAQNKLTSNRIKVVIDLEE
;
A
#
# COMPACT_ATOMS: atom_id res chain seq x y z
N MET A 1 -31.15 -56.65 33.16
CA MET A 1 -29.80 -56.31 32.66
C MET A 1 -29.92 -55.08 31.74
N LYS A 2 -29.57 -53.87 32.18
CA LYS A 2 -29.59 -52.65 31.40
C LYS A 2 -28.24 -52.47 30.71
N LYS A 3 -28.18 -52.45 29.38
CA LYS A 3 -27.00 -52.16 28.60
C LYS A 3 -26.82 -50.65 28.55
N ILE A 4 -25.72 -50.14 29.13
CA ILE A 4 -25.30 -48.76 29.00
C ILE A 4 -24.42 -48.69 27.75
N ILE A 5 -24.87 -47.92 26.74
CA ILE A 5 -24.11 -47.62 25.53
C ILE A 5 -23.32 -46.32 25.82
N PHE A 6 -22.01 -46.41 25.91
CA PHE A 6 -21.10 -45.26 25.98
C PHE A 6 -20.91 -44.66 24.60
N PHE A 7 -21.46 -43.47 24.36
CA PHE A 7 -21.14 -42.68 23.18
C PHE A 7 -19.82 -41.90 23.45
N GLY A 8 -18.74 -42.43 22.96
CA GLY A 8 -17.45 -41.72 22.98
C GLY A 8 -17.45 -40.62 21.94
N ALA A 9 -17.60 -39.35 22.38
CA ALA A 9 -17.37 -38.19 21.51
C ALA A 9 -15.86 -38.08 21.22
N ILE A 10 -15.47 -38.39 19.99
CA ILE A 10 -14.13 -38.16 19.49
C ILE A 10 -13.99 -36.64 19.27
N LEU A 11 -13.36 -35.93 20.18
CA LEU A 11 -12.89 -34.56 19.96
C LEU A 11 -11.71 -34.62 19.00
N ALA A 12 -11.95 -34.46 17.69
CA ALA A 12 -10.90 -34.22 16.74
C ALA A 12 -10.35 -32.81 16.98
N PRO A 13 -9.03 -32.66 17.21
CA PRO A 13 -8.44 -31.32 17.30
C PRO A 13 -8.55 -30.66 15.93
N PHE A 14 -9.35 -29.60 15.83
CA PHE A 14 -9.31 -28.72 14.67
C PHE A 14 -7.97 -28.00 14.66
N LEU A 15 -6.99 -28.56 13.96
CA LEU A 15 -5.76 -27.85 13.61
C LEU A 15 -6.14 -26.71 12.67
N VAL A 16 -6.27 -25.53 13.21
CA VAL A 16 -6.38 -24.30 12.42
C VAL A 16 -4.99 -24.06 11.79
N PHE A 17 -4.78 -24.64 10.62
CA PHE A 17 -3.64 -24.25 9.80
C PHE A 17 -3.85 -22.81 9.36
N SER A 18 -3.10 -21.87 9.93
CA SER A 18 -2.90 -20.57 9.31
C SER A 18 -2.34 -20.84 7.91
N GLN A 19 -3.13 -20.59 6.87
CA GLN A 19 -2.69 -20.76 5.48
C GLN A 19 -1.73 -19.61 5.15
N GLN A 20 -0.47 -19.76 5.54
CA GLN A 20 0.59 -18.87 5.08
C GLN A 20 0.70 -19.01 3.56
N LEU A 21 0.78 -17.87 2.89
CA LEU A 21 1.09 -17.84 1.48
C LEU A 21 2.54 -18.30 1.28
N ASN A 22 2.76 -19.28 0.43
CA ASN A 22 4.12 -19.67 0.05
C ASN A 22 4.68 -18.70 -1.01
N THR A 23 5.99 -18.73 -1.22
CA THR A 23 6.69 -17.82 -2.14
C THR A 23 6.10 -17.86 -3.56
N ARG A 24 5.71 -19.03 -4.07
CA ARG A 24 5.08 -19.14 -5.41
C ARG A 24 3.74 -18.41 -5.47
N GLN A 25 2.94 -18.52 -4.42
CA GLN A 25 1.65 -17.80 -4.34
C GLN A 25 1.87 -16.29 -4.22
N LEU A 26 2.87 -15.86 -3.44
CA LEU A 26 3.23 -14.45 -3.32
C LEU A 26 3.68 -13.88 -4.67
N ASN A 27 4.61 -14.55 -5.37
CA ASN A 27 5.07 -14.11 -6.68
C ASN A 27 3.92 -13.98 -7.68
N ARG A 28 3.03 -14.99 -7.74
CA ARG A 28 1.86 -14.93 -8.61
C ARG A 28 0.93 -13.77 -8.26
N LEU A 29 0.71 -13.48 -6.99
CA LEU A 29 -0.12 -12.34 -6.58
C LEU A 29 0.55 -11.01 -6.96
N THR A 30 1.86 -10.91 -6.80
CA THR A 30 2.63 -9.74 -7.23
C THR A 30 2.47 -9.52 -8.74
N GLU A 31 2.68 -10.55 -9.55
CA GLU A 31 2.50 -10.48 -11.01
C GLU A 31 1.09 -10.02 -11.41
N LEU A 32 0.06 -10.56 -10.76
CA LEU A 32 -1.35 -10.22 -11.05
C LEU A 32 -1.74 -8.79 -10.67
N HIS A 33 -1.06 -8.21 -9.67
CA HIS A 33 -1.41 -6.89 -9.13
C HIS A 33 -0.37 -5.81 -9.44
N TRP A 34 0.76 -6.20 -10.06
CA TRP A 34 1.88 -5.31 -10.35
C TRP A 34 1.47 -4.08 -11.15
N GLN A 35 0.82 -4.28 -12.30
CA GLN A 35 0.45 -3.17 -13.17
C GLN A 35 -0.49 -2.18 -12.46
N LYS A 36 -1.49 -2.67 -11.75
CA LYS A 36 -2.41 -1.81 -10.98
C LYS A 36 -1.69 -1.04 -9.87
N GLY A 37 -0.69 -1.67 -9.24
CA GLY A 37 0.16 -1.00 -8.25
C GLY A 37 1.00 0.10 -8.89
N LEU A 38 1.55 -0.15 -10.07
CA LEU A 38 2.32 0.84 -10.81
C LEU A 38 1.45 2.03 -11.26
N ASP A 39 0.27 1.74 -11.83
CA ASP A 39 -0.68 2.78 -12.24
C ASP A 39 -1.10 3.66 -11.05
N LEU A 40 -1.38 3.04 -9.90
CA LEU A 40 -1.70 3.75 -8.67
C LEU A 40 -0.51 4.59 -8.17
N LEU A 41 0.72 4.06 -8.26
CA LEU A 41 1.92 4.81 -7.86
C LEU A 41 2.09 6.04 -8.74
N GLN A 42 1.91 5.91 -10.06
CA GLN A 42 1.97 7.04 -11.00
C GLN A 42 0.90 8.09 -10.67
N GLU A 43 -0.36 7.67 -10.42
CA GLU A 43 -1.46 8.57 -10.02
C GLU A 43 -1.11 9.34 -8.73
N ILE A 44 -0.58 8.63 -7.73
CA ILE A 44 -0.28 9.22 -6.41
C ILE A 44 0.95 10.13 -6.47
N VAL A 45 2.00 9.73 -7.20
CA VAL A 45 3.23 10.54 -7.32
C VAL A 45 2.98 11.82 -8.11
N ALA A 46 2.11 11.79 -9.13
CA ALA A 46 1.78 12.95 -9.95
C ALA A 46 1.16 14.12 -9.19
N VAL A 47 0.67 13.90 -7.95
CA VAL A 47 0.14 14.97 -7.11
C VAL A 47 1.27 15.56 -6.27
N PRO A 48 1.59 16.87 -6.40
CA PRO A 48 2.48 17.56 -5.50
C PRO A 48 2.05 17.40 -4.03
N ASN A 49 3.01 17.32 -3.13
CA ASN A 49 2.73 16.99 -1.73
C ASN A 49 3.64 17.71 -0.74
N ASP A 50 4.00 18.95 -1.04
CA ASP A 50 4.71 19.80 -0.08
C ASP A 50 3.72 20.26 1.01
N ALA A 51 3.92 19.81 2.25
CA ALA A 51 3.04 20.14 3.37
C ALA A 51 3.03 21.64 3.71
N ALA A 52 4.07 22.40 3.33
CA ALA A 52 4.08 23.84 3.49
C ALA A 52 3.18 24.58 2.50
N ILE A 53 2.65 23.88 1.47
CA ILE A 53 1.79 24.45 0.43
C ILE A 53 0.35 23.95 0.64
N ALA A 54 -0.54 24.86 1.04
CA ALA A 54 -1.93 24.50 1.39
C ALA A 54 -2.70 23.79 0.25
N SER A 55 -2.44 24.12 -1.02
CA SER A 55 -3.06 23.45 -2.16
C SER A 55 -2.60 22.00 -2.28
N ASP A 56 -1.31 21.74 -2.10
CA ASP A 56 -0.71 20.40 -2.19
C ASP A 56 -1.23 19.53 -1.05
N LEU A 57 -1.31 20.09 0.15
CA LEU A 57 -1.86 19.43 1.32
C LEU A 57 -3.31 18.99 1.07
N GLY A 58 -4.17 19.90 0.57
CA GLY A 58 -5.57 19.59 0.28
C GLY A 58 -5.73 18.52 -0.81
N GLU A 59 -4.91 18.56 -1.85
CA GLU A 59 -4.93 17.54 -2.91
C GLU A 59 -4.42 16.18 -2.41
N THR A 60 -3.37 16.16 -1.56
CA THR A 60 -2.86 14.94 -0.93
C THR A 60 -3.92 14.32 -0.01
N GLU A 61 -4.58 15.12 0.84
CA GLU A 61 -5.68 14.66 1.69
C GLU A 61 -6.81 14.03 0.86
N ARG A 62 -7.25 14.71 -0.20
CA ARG A 62 -8.30 14.24 -1.10
C ARG A 62 -7.92 12.92 -1.78
N LEU A 63 -6.69 12.81 -2.26
CA LEU A 63 -6.16 11.62 -2.93
C LEU A 63 -6.09 10.43 -1.99
N MET A 64 -5.55 10.61 -0.78
CA MET A 64 -5.49 9.55 0.23
C MET A 64 -6.89 9.12 0.64
N THR A 65 -7.79 10.05 0.88
CA THR A 65 -9.19 9.76 1.17
C THR A 65 -9.82 8.88 0.08
N LYS A 66 -9.68 9.26 -1.20
CA LYS A 66 -10.18 8.49 -2.34
C LYS A 66 -9.57 7.09 -2.39
N ALA A 67 -8.24 6.99 -2.24
CA ALA A 67 -7.52 5.73 -2.36
C ALA A 67 -7.94 4.69 -1.30
N PHE A 68 -8.14 5.13 -0.07
CA PHE A 68 -8.56 4.26 1.03
C PHE A 68 -10.08 4.00 1.01
N ALA A 69 -10.90 5.01 0.80
CA ALA A 69 -12.37 4.87 0.79
C ALA A 69 -12.85 3.92 -0.32
N SER A 70 -12.23 3.95 -1.50
CA SER A 70 -12.54 3.03 -2.60
C SER A 70 -12.33 1.56 -2.26
N ARG A 71 -11.57 1.27 -1.19
CA ARG A 71 -11.28 -0.07 -0.66
C ARG A 71 -12.11 -0.44 0.55
N GLY A 72 -13.06 0.43 0.94
CA GLY A 72 -13.98 0.20 2.06
C GLY A 72 -13.41 0.59 3.42
N PHE A 73 -12.39 1.43 3.46
CA PHE A 73 -11.97 2.11 4.68
C PHE A 73 -12.89 3.28 4.97
N GLU A 74 -13.23 3.49 6.22
CA GLU A 74 -13.84 4.70 6.73
C GLU A 74 -12.73 5.68 7.09
N LEU A 75 -12.84 6.94 6.64
CA LEU A 75 -11.84 7.98 6.87
C LEU A 75 -12.36 8.98 7.92
N GLU A 76 -11.52 9.25 8.89
CA GLU A 76 -11.70 10.28 9.89
C GLU A 76 -10.53 11.26 9.81
N ARG A 77 -10.84 12.57 9.72
CA ARG A 77 -9.84 13.63 9.81
C ARG A 77 -9.66 14.00 11.28
N LEU A 78 -8.44 13.82 11.77
CA LEU A 78 -8.08 14.12 13.15
C LEU A 78 -7.40 15.49 13.18
N GLU A 79 -8.04 16.44 13.83
CA GLU A 79 -7.47 17.77 14.02
C GLU A 79 -6.31 17.71 15.00
N THR A 80 -5.26 18.48 14.69
CA THR A 80 -4.08 18.69 15.53
C THR A 80 -3.84 20.20 15.72
N ASP A 81 -2.78 20.58 16.43
CA ASP A 81 -2.36 21.99 16.51
C ASP A 81 -1.68 22.47 15.21
N GLY A 82 -1.45 21.60 14.26
CA GLY A 82 -0.82 21.85 12.95
C GLY A 82 -1.61 21.25 11.81
N VAL A 83 -0.91 20.51 10.94
CA VAL A 83 -1.52 19.77 9.83
C VAL A 83 -2.30 18.58 10.38
N PRO A 84 -3.54 18.32 9.92
CA PRO A 84 -4.35 17.21 10.42
C PRO A 84 -3.79 15.85 9.97
N LEU A 85 -4.12 14.81 10.74
CA LEU A 85 -3.91 13.42 10.38
C LEU A 85 -5.17 12.84 9.76
N LEU A 86 -5.01 11.82 8.92
CA LEU A 86 -6.12 10.96 8.49
C LEU A 86 -6.05 9.61 9.21
N LEU A 87 -7.16 9.17 9.77
CA LEU A 87 -7.32 7.83 10.31
C LEU A 87 -8.24 7.02 9.40
N ALA A 88 -7.67 6.06 8.69
CA ALA A 88 -8.43 5.13 7.86
C ALA A 88 -8.69 3.83 8.65
N THR A 89 -9.95 3.46 8.81
CA THR A 89 -10.36 2.27 9.55
C THR A 89 -11.08 1.28 8.63
N TYR A 90 -10.59 0.05 8.58
CA TYR A 90 -11.24 -1.08 7.90
C TYR A 90 -11.80 -2.05 8.93
N GLU A 91 -13.09 -2.28 8.89
CA GLU A 91 -13.76 -3.31 9.69
C GLU A 91 -13.81 -4.63 8.92
N PRO A 92 -13.41 -5.75 9.54
CA PRO A 92 -13.41 -7.03 8.86
C PRO A 92 -14.85 -7.47 8.52
N LYS A 93 -15.08 -7.93 7.29
CA LYS A 93 -16.37 -8.52 6.87
C LYS A 93 -16.67 -9.84 7.57
N LYS A 94 -15.64 -10.52 8.09
CA LYS A 94 -15.76 -11.74 8.89
C LYS A 94 -15.84 -11.36 10.38
N ARG A 95 -16.20 -12.35 11.22
CA ARG A 95 -16.24 -12.13 12.67
C ARG A 95 -14.90 -11.54 13.14
N PHE A 96 -14.98 -10.40 13.82
CA PHE A 96 -13.82 -9.73 14.38
C PHE A 96 -13.05 -10.64 15.35
N SER A 97 -11.73 -10.74 15.16
CA SER A 97 -10.86 -11.61 15.98
C SER A 97 -10.51 -11.02 17.36
N GLY A 98 -10.83 -9.75 17.59
CA GLY A 98 -10.46 -9.01 18.80
C GLY A 98 -9.12 -8.28 18.69
N SER A 99 -8.38 -8.44 17.59
CA SER A 99 -7.09 -7.76 17.36
C SER A 99 -7.20 -6.65 16.34
N THR A 100 -6.44 -5.58 16.55
CA THR A 100 -6.31 -4.46 15.61
C THR A 100 -4.87 -4.38 15.12
N LEU A 101 -4.69 -4.35 13.80
CA LEU A 101 -3.43 -3.99 13.17
C LEU A 101 -3.41 -2.47 12.99
N LEU A 102 -2.43 -1.81 13.58
CA LEU A 102 -2.19 -0.38 13.41
C LEU A 102 -0.97 -0.19 12.52
N LEU A 103 -1.12 0.63 11.48
CA LEU A 103 -0.09 1.04 10.55
C LEU A 103 0.04 2.55 10.57
N TYR A 104 1.24 3.04 10.31
CA TYR A 104 1.55 4.45 10.14
C TYR A 104 2.23 4.65 8.80
N PHE A 105 1.78 5.66 8.07
CA PHE A 105 2.41 6.18 6.86
C PHE A 105 2.38 7.69 6.90
N HIS A 106 3.32 8.33 6.20
CA HIS A 106 3.20 9.74 5.85
C HIS A 106 3.02 9.89 4.33
N ALA A 107 2.36 10.96 3.91
CA ALA A 107 2.00 11.20 2.53
C ALA A 107 2.54 12.50 1.96
N ASP A 108 3.16 13.32 2.79
CA ASP A 108 3.86 14.53 2.39
C ASP A 108 5.22 14.27 1.77
N GLY A 109 5.85 15.31 1.30
CA GLY A 109 7.21 15.33 0.80
C GLY A 109 7.81 16.72 0.98
N GLN A 110 9.12 16.80 0.96
CA GLN A 110 9.83 18.06 1.07
C GLN A 110 9.68 18.90 -0.19
N ALA A 111 9.89 20.20 -0.08
CA ALA A 111 9.95 21.15 -1.17
C ALA A 111 10.84 20.69 -2.33
N VAL A 112 10.46 21.03 -3.54
CA VAL A 112 11.15 20.64 -4.76
C VAL A 112 11.70 21.88 -5.45
N ASP A 113 12.98 21.80 -5.86
CA ASP A 113 13.55 22.71 -6.84
C ASP A 113 13.67 21.97 -8.20
N PRO A 114 12.75 22.22 -9.14
CA PRO A 114 12.74 21.51 -10.43
C PRO A 114 14.04 21.67 -11.21
N SER A 115 14.76 22.80 -11.05
CA SER A 115 16.03 23.07 -11.76
C SER A 115 17.16 22.11 -11.37
N ARG A 116 17.01 21.39 -10.25
CA ARG A 116 17.99 20.44 -9.72
C ARG A 116 17.63 18.99 -9.99
N TRP A 117 16.53 18.73 -10.73
CA TRP A 117 16.12 17.39 -11.11
C TRP A 117 16.64 17.03 -12.50
N PHE A 118 16.99 15.75 -12.68
CA PHE A 118 17.45 15.25 -13.99
C PHE A 118 16.32 15.02 -14.97
N GLN A 119 15.08 14.86 -14.49
CA GLN A 119 13.87 14.76 -15.29
C GLN A 119 13.10 16.09 -15.31
N ASN A 120 12.30 16.31 -16.34
CA ASN A 120 11.60 17.58 -16.56
C ASN A 120 10.61 17.90 -15.44
N ASP A 121 9.91 16.88 -14.95
CA ASP A 121 8.93 17.00 -13.87
C ASP A 121 9.32 16.09 -12.70
N PRO A 122 9.57 16.64 -11.51
CA PRO A 122 9.85 15.86 -10.31
C PRO A 122 8.73 14.90 -9.90
N TYR A 123 7.50 15.19 -10.28
CA TYR A 123 6.30 14.39 -9.97
C TYR A 123 5.93 13.40 -11.08
N GLU A 124 6.71 13.31 -12.14
CA GLU A 124 6.63 12.26 -13.15
C GLU A 124 7.57 11.11 -12.76
N ILE A 125 7.02 9.88 -12.74
CA ILE A 125 7.85 8.69 -12.49
C ILE A 125 8.62 8.33 -13.75
N VAL A 126 9.94 8.19 -13.62
CA VAL A 126 10.80 7.66 -14.69
C VAL A 126 11.47 6.37 -14.25
N LEU A 127 11.56 5.42 -15.18
CA LEU A 127 12.29 4.17 -15.00
C LEU A 127 13.76 4.39 -15.38
N LYS A 128 14.68 3.93 -14.51
CA LYS A 128 16.12 4.02 -14.76
C LYS A 128 16.85 2.73 -14.41
N GLN A 129 17.98 2.52 -15.07
CA GLN A 129 18.96 1.48 -14.73
C GLN A 129 20.35 2.08 -14.55
N ARG A 130 21.22 1.33 -13.88
CA ARG A 130 22.65 1.65 -13.86
C ARG A 130 23.31 1.19 -15.16
N SER A 131 24.06 2.11 -15.81
CA SER A 131 24.93 1.79 -16.93
C SER A 131 26.22 1.09 -16.45
N GLU A 132 27.03 0.62 -17.38
CA GLU A 132 28.36 0.08 -17.07
C GLU A 132 29.30 1.12 -16.43
N SER A 133 29.13 2.43 -16.77
CA SER A 133 29.84 3.54 -16.16
C SER A 133 29.32 3.95 -14.78
N SER A 134 28.31 3.24 -14.26
CA SER A 134 27.61 3.54 -13.01
C SER A 134 26.72 4.80 -13.03
N ASP A 135 26.49 5.38 -14.18
CA ASP A 135 25.53 6.46 -14.38
C ASP A 135 24.10 5.91 -14.47
N TRP A 136 23.10 6.79 -14.29
CA TRP A 136 21.71 6.42 -14.45
C TRP A 136 21.23 6.71 -15.87
N GLU A 137 20.75 5.68 -16.56
CA GLU A 137 20.13 5.77 -17.88
C GLU A 137 18.62 5.66 -17.75
N THR A 138 17.88 6.54 -18.41
CA THR A 138 16.41 6.48 -18.44
C THR A 138 15.96 5.41 -19.44
N LEU A 139 15.05 4.58 -19.01
CA LEU A 139 14.37 3.55 -19.82
C LEU A 139 12.92 3.97 -20.09
N ASP A 140 12.34 3.35 -21.11
CA ASP A 140 10.90 3.44 -21.34
C ASP A 140 10.16 2.73 -20.19
N ILE A 141 9.24 3.45 -19.53
CA ILE A 141 8.46 2.91 -18.41
C ILE A 141 7.51 1.79 -18.86
N ASP A 142 7.11 1.78 -20.14
CA ASP A 142 6.25 0.74 -20.71
C ASP A 142 6.91 -0.66 -20.70
N LEU A 143 8.23 -0.74 -20.55
CA LEU A 143 8.93 -2.00 -20.33
C LEU A 143 8.39 -2.77 -19.12
N LEU A 144 7.91 -2.06 -18.09
CA LEU A 144 7.36 -2.67 -16.89
C LEU A 144 6.04 -3.42 -17.11
N SER A 145 5.39 -3.22 -18.27
CA SER A 145 4.20 -3.98 -18.65
C SER A 145 4.50 -5.41 -19.10
N SER A 146 5.73 -5.69 -19.53
CA SER A 146 6.12 -6.96 -20.14
C SER A 146 7.36 -7.61 -19.52
N SER A 147 8.15 -6.86 -18.76
CA SER A 147 9.41 -7.34 -18.19
C SER A 147 9.69 -6.70 -16.83
N TYR A 148 10.57 -7.37 -16.07
CA TYR A 148 11.04 -6.88 -14.78
C TYR A 148 12.52 -7.23 -14.62
N ASP A 149 13.31 -6.22 -14.26
CA ASP A 149 14.70 -6.42 -13.83
C ASP A 149 14.85 -5.88 -12.40
N PRO A 150 15.37 -6.67 -11.44
CA PRO A 150 15.53 -6.25 -10.05
C PRO A 150 16.52 -5.09 -9.87
N ASN A 151 17.30 -4.75 -10.90
CA ASN A 151 18.22 -3.62 -10.89
C ASN A 151 17.58 -2.31 -11.36
N TRP A 152 16.40 -2.37 -11.96
CA TRP A 152 15.65 -1.19 -12.34
C TRP A 152 15.16 -0.41 -11.12
N ARG A 153 15.05 0.90 -11.27
CA ARG A 153 14.59 1.80 -10.21
C ARG A 153 13.60 2.81 -10.78
N LEU A 154 12.57 3.10 -9.99
CA LEU A 154 11.62 4.18 -10.25
C LEU A 154 12.10 5.44 -9.54
N PHE A 155 12.18 6.54 -10.27
CA PHE A 155 12.56 7.85 -9.77
C PHE A 155 11.39 8.82 -9.91
N GLY A 156 11.15 9.59 -8.88
CA GLY A 156 10.15 10.63 -8.80
C GLY A 156 10.06 11.14 -7.37
N ARG A 157 9.55 12.35 -7.17
CA ARG A 157 9.39 12.92 -5.83
C ARG A 157 8.46 12.01 -4.99
N SER A 158 8.87 11.73 -3.78
CA SER A 158 8.13 10.89 -2.82
C SER A 158 7.85 9.44 -3.29
N THR A 159 8.44 8.98 -4.40
CA THR A 159 8.24 7.61 -4.91
C THR A 159 8.65 6.54 -3.89
N SER A 160 9.73 6.78 -3.13
CA SER A 160 10.17 5.88 -2.07
C SER A 160 9.71 6.36 -0.70
N ASP A 161 9.79 7.66 -0.46
CA ASP A 161 9.58 8.35 0.82
C ASP A 161 8.48 9.40 0.65
N ALA A 162 7.19 9.09 0.99
CA ALA A 162 6.77 7.75 1.37
C ALA A 162 5.50 7.27 0.64
N LYS A 163 5.22 7.77 -0.58
CA LYS A 163 4.05 7.36 -1.38
C LYS A 163 4.14 5.90 -1.81
N GLY A 164 5.35 5.39 -2.10
CA GLY A 164 5.56 3.99 -2.45
C GLY A 164 5.10 2.99 -1.39
N PRO A 165 5.48 3.11 -0.13
CA PRO A 165 4.98 2.28 0.97
C PRO A 165 3.46 2.25 1.08
N ILE A 166 2.78 3.39 0.89
CA ILE A 166 1.31 3.46 0.86
C ILE A 166 0.75 2.60 -0.28
N VAL A 167 1.30 2.76 -1.49
CA VAL A 167 0.87 1.98 -2.66
C VAL A 167 1.15 0.50 -2.49
N MET A 168 2.30 0.12 -1.91
CA MET A 168 2.63 -1.28 -1.61
C MET A 168 1.59 -1.88 -0.65
N PHE A 169 1.20 -1.15 0.40
CA PHE A 169 0.15 -1.59 1.32
C PHE A 169 -1.19 -1.75 0.60
N LEU A 170 -1.64 -0.75 -0.16
CA LEU A 170 -2.93 -0.79 -0.86
C LEU A 170 -2.97 -1.91 -1.91
N THR A 171 -1.87 -2.15 -2.62
CA THR A 171 -1.75 -3.25 -3.59
C THR A 171 -1.82 -4.62 -2.91
N ALA A 172 -1.12 -4.79 -1.79
CA ALA A 172 -1.19 -6.01 -0.99
C ALA A 172 -2.59 -6.24 -0.42
N PHE A 173 -3.25 -5.18 0.05
CA PHE A 173 -4.64 -5.22 0.52
C PHE A 173 -5.58 -5.69 -0.60
N ASP A 174 -5.50 -5.10 -1.80
CA ASP A 174 -6.29 -5.47 -2.96
C ASP A 174 -6.07 -6.95 -3.36
N ALA A 175 -4.82 -7.40 -3.33
CA ALA A 175 -4.46 -8.79 -3.61
C ALA A 175 -5.09 -9.77 -2.61
N LEU A 176 -5.10 -9.44 -1.32
CA LEU A 176 -5.72 -10.26 -0.27
C LEU A 176 -7.25 -10.27 -0.37
N VAL A 177 -7.86 -9.12 -0.70
CA VAL A 177 -9.30 -9.02 -0.97
C VAL A 177 -9.71 -9.92 -2.12
N ALA A 178 -8.98 -9.84 -3.24
CA ALA A 178 -9.25 -10.65 -4.45
C ALA A 178 -9.17 -12.15 -4.17
N GLN A 179 -8.34 -12.58 -3.24
CA GLN A 179 -8.20 -13.98 -2.81
C GLN A 179 -9.14 -14.38 -1.66
N ASN A 180 -10.00 -13.47 -1.19
CA ASN A 180 -10.82 -13.67 0.01
C ASN A 180 -9.99 -14.10 1.26
N LYS A 181 -8.75 -13.60 1.33
CA LYS A 181 -7.76 -13.90 2.38
C LYS A 181 -7.55 -12.76 3.36
N LEU A 182 -8.36 -11.72 3.30
CA LEU A 182 -8.29 -10.66 4.29
C LEU A 182 -8.49 -11.22 5.70
N THR A 183 -7.67 -10.71 6.60
CA THR A 183 -7.69 -11.04 8.02
C THR A 183 -9.07 -10.75 8.64
N SER A 184 -9.34 -11.39 9.77
CA SER A 184 -10.47 -11.05 10.65
C SER A 184 -10.12 -9.95 11.65
N ASN A 185 -8.93 -9.34 11.52
CA ASN A 185 -8.52 -8.21 12.35
C ASN A 185 -9.08 -6.91 11.77
N ARG A 186 -9.34 -5.94 12.65
CA ARG A 186 -9.51 -4.56 12.24
C ARG A 186 -8.17 -4.03 11.74
N ILE A 187 -8.19 -3.18 10.72
CA ILE A 187 -7.00 -2.48 10.26
C ILE A 187 -7.23 -0.99 10.48
N LYS A 188 -6.31 -0.35 11.15
CA LYS A 188 -6.25 1.10 11.30
C LYS A 188 -4.96 1.60 10.69
N VAL A 189 -5.08 2.65 9.87
CA VAL A 189 -3.94 3.29 9.22
C VAL A 189 -3.98 4.76 9.59
N VAL A 190 -2.94 5.22 10.27
CA VAL A 190 -2.69 6.65 10.45
C VAL A 190 -1.90 7.14 9.25
N ILE A 191 -2.39 8.17 8.60
CA ILE A 191 -1.73 8.82 7.46
C ILE A 191 -1.39 10.23 7.91
N ASP A 192 -0.11 10.48 8.05
CA ASP A 192 0.44 11.78 8.37
C ASP A 192 0.56 12.60 7.08
N LEU A 193 0.18 13.86 7.14
CA LEU A 193 0.24 14.78 6.01
C LEU A 193 1.40 15.77 6.14
N GLU A 194 2.13 15.72 7.27
CA GLU A 194 3.33 16.53 7.55
C GLU A 194 4.24 15.78 8.53
N GLU A 195 5.36 15.25 8.06
CA GLU A 195 6.40 14.62 8.88
C GLU A 195 7.46 15.64 9.35
#